data_b7990cdfc85b7d4f4ec8b9633c54f658
#
_entry.id   b7990cdfc85b7d4f4ec8b9633c54f658
#
_cell.length_a   1.000
_cell.length_b   1.000
_cell.length_c   1.000
_cell.angle_alpha   90.00
_cell.angle_beta   90.00
_cell.angle_gamma   90.00
#
_symmetry.space_group_name_H-M   'P 1'
#
loop_
_entity.id
_entity.type
_entity.pdbx_description
1 polymer ?
#
loop_
_entity_poly.entity_id
_entity_poly.type
_entity_poly.pdbx_seq_one_letter_code
_entity_poly.pdbx_strand_id
1 'polypeptide(L)'
;IYSWQESEDWTDQEKFYMEQELLGIGVSKHPLQAIASKAIYPITPIGNLSENSYAIILVEVQKIKVIRTKKGENMAFLQVDDSKKKLDVTLFSDLYRQVGQEIKEGAFYYIKGKIQSRDGRLQMIAQEIREAVAERFWIQVKNHDSDQEMSRILDQYKGPIPVIIRYEEEQKTIVSPHHFVAKSDELEAKLNEMVMKTIYR
;
A
#
# COMPACT_ATOMS: atom_id res chain seq x y z
N ILE A 1 -37.96 9.01 4.61
CA ILE A 1 -37.25 9.80 5.65
C ILE A 1 -36.35 8.82 6.34
N TYR A 2 -35.07 8.83 5.96
CA TYR A 2 -34.06 8.01 6.64
C TYR A 2 -33.51 8.85 7.80
N SER A 3 -33.78 8.43 9.03
CA SER A 3 -33.13 8.97 10.20
C SER A 3 -31.73 8.37 10.28
N TRP A 4 -30.72 9.21 10.17
CA TRP A 4 -29.36 8.87 10.53
C TRP A 4 -29.32 8.69 12.05
N GLN A 5 -29.10 7.46 12.51
CA GLN A 5 -28.68 7.25 13.89
C GLN A 5 -27.23 7.71 13.98
N GLU A 6 -27.02 8.78 14.72
CA GLU A 6 -25.68 9.15 15.19
C GLU A 6 -25.15 7.97 16.01
N SER A 7 -24.22 7.22 15.42
CA SER A 7 -23.43 6.31 16.21
C SER A 7 -22.36 7.16 16.89
N GLU A 8 -22.50 7.26 18.20
CA GLU A 8 -21.50 7.88 19.07
C GLU A 8 -20.11 7.30 18.78
N ASP A 9 -19.14 8.20 18.77
CA ASP A 9 -17.76 8.09 19.20
C ASP A 9 -16.69 7.77 18.17
N TRP A 10 -16.51 8.76 17.31
CA TRP A 10 -15.18 8.98 16.75
C TRP A 10 -14.50 10.09 17.57
N THR A 11 -13.25 9.84 18.00
CA THR A 11 -12.46 10.85 18.72
C THR A 11 -12.22 12.09 17.84
N ASP A 12 -11.94 13.25 18.43
CA ASP A 12 -11.66 14.47 17.69
C ASP A 12 -10.49 14.32 16.70
N GLN A 13 -9.52 13.43 16.99
CA GLN A 13 -8.45 13.07 16.05
C GLN A 13 -8.96 12.27 14.85
N GLU A 14 -9.89 11.36 15.04
CA GLU A 14 -10.49 10.58 13.97
C GLU A 14 -11.41 11.45 13.10
N LYS A 15 -12.16 12.39 13.73
CA LYS A 15 -12.92 13.42 13.02
C LYS A 15 -12.00 14.32 12.21
N PHE A 16 -10.87 14.73 12.76
CA PHE A 16 -9.87 15.54 12.06
C PHE A 16 -9.27 14.82 10.84
N TYR A 17 -8.91 13.53 10.98
CA TYR A 17 -8.47 12.72 9.82
C TYR A 17 -9.57 12.52 8.79
N MET A 18 -10.83 12.36 9.22
CA MET A 18 -11.97 12.28 8.32
C MET A 18 -12.24 13.60 7.60
N GLU A 19 -12.17 14.73 8.29
CA GLU A 19 -12.36 16.05 7.71
C GLU A 19 -11.26 16.37 6.69
N GLN A 20 -10.01 16.02 6.97
CA GLN A 20 -8.93 16.14 5.99
C GLN A 20 -9.17 15.24 4.77
N GLU A 21 -9.71 14.06 4.95
CA GLU A 21 -10.03 13.13 3.86
C GLU A 21 -11.21 13.63 3.02
N LEU A 22 -12.26 14.17 3.65
CA LEU A 22 -13.43 14.76 2.98
C LEU A 22 -13.12 16.07 2.26
N LEU A 23 -12.30 16.94 2.83
CA LEU A 23 -11.86 18.19 2.20
C LEU A 23 -10.86 17.95 1.06
N GLY A 24 -10.20 16.78 1.01
CA GLY A 24 -9.32 16.36 -0.08
C GLY A 24 -10.02 15.86 -1.34
N ILE A 25 -11.32 15.57 -1.31
CA ILE A 25 -12.09 14.98 -2.41
C ILE A 25 -12.60 16.03 -3.44
N GLY A 26 -12.33 17.31 -3.23
CA GLY A 26 -12.95 18.40 -3.98
C GLY A 26 -12.30 18.82 -5.32
N VAL A 27 -11.22 18.18 -5.78
CA VAL A 27 -10.59 18.45 -7.08
C VAL A 27 -10.08 17.14 -7.65
N SER A 28 -10.32 16.87 -8.93
CA SER A 28 -9.89 15.66 -9.64
C SER A 28 -8.37 15.43 -9.50
N LYS A 29 -7.98 14.83 -8.39
CA LYS A 29 -6.59 14.47 -8.12
C LYS A 29 -6.29 13.19 -8.88
N HIS A 30 -5.15 13.17 -9.56
CA HIS A 30 -4.60 11.96 -10.14
C HIS A 30 -4.65 10.82 -9.10
N PRO A 31 -5.10 9.60 -9.45
CA PRO A 31 -5.25 8.50 -8.48
C PRO A 31 -4.02 8.27 -7.62
N LEU A 32 -2.83 8.47 -8.18
CA LEU A 32 -1.55 8.39 -7.47
C LEU A 32 -1.47 9.37 -6.29
N GLN A 33 -2.05 10.58 -6.41
CA GLN A 33 -2.04 11.57 -5.33
C GLN A 33 -2.98 11.15 -4.18
N ALA A 34 -4.10 10.50 -4.50
CA ALA A 34 -5.00 9.96 -3.48
C ALA A 34 -4.30 8.84 -2.66
N ILE A 35 -3.56 7.97 -3.33
CA ILE A 35 -2.74 6.94 -2.67
C ILE A 35 -1.61 7.57 -1.87
N ALA A 36 -0.92 8.58 -2.43
CA ALA A 36 0.19 9.28 -1.77
C ALA A 36 -0.23 9.99 -0.49
N SER A 37 -1.44 10.57 -0.45
CA SER A 37 -1.96 11.23 0.75
C SER A 37 -2.21 10.26 1.91
N LYS A 38 -2.39 8.98 1.61
CA LYS A 38 -2.60 7.87 2.56
C LYS A 38 -1.40 6.94 2.63
N ALA A 39 -0.23 7.37 2.15
CA ALA A 39 0.95 6.52 2.10
C ALA A 39 1.34 5.99 3.48
N ILE A 40 1.59 4.68 3.54
CA ILE A 40 2.01 3.98 4.76
C ILE A 40 3.53 3.88 4.89
N TYR A 41 4.26 4.29 3.84
CA TYR A 41 5.72 4.29 3.77
C TYR A 41 6.25 5.71 3.54
N PRO A 42 7.47 6.02 3.99
CA PRO A 42 8.14 7.24 3.60
C PRO A 42 8.49 7.20 2.10
N ILE A 43 7.76 7.95 1.29
CA ILE A 43 7.94 7.97 -0.17
C ILE A 43 8.95 9.02 -0.57
N THR A 44 9.90 8.67 -1.43
CA THR A 44 10.82 9.59 -2.08
C THR A 44 10.34 9.87 -3.50
N PRO A 45 10.02 11.12 -3.88
CA PRO A 45 9.73 11.47 -5.26
C PRO A 45 10.91 11.15 -6.19
N ILE A 46 10.63 10.73 -7.43
CA ILE A 46 11.68 10.37 -8.41
C ILE A 46 12.68 11.53 -8.60
N GLY A 47 12.19 12.78 -8.56
CA GLY A 47 13.05 13.96 -8.70
C GLY A 47 14.05 14.18 -7.57
N ASN A 48 13.89 13.52 -6.43
CA ASN A 48 14.74 13.65 -5.23
C ASN A 48 15.62 12.42 -5.01
N LEU A 49 15.65 11.47 -5.93
CA LEU A 49 16.49 10.29 -5.83
C LEU A 49 17.96 10.64 -5.99
N SER A 50 18.80 9.98 -5.19
CA SER A 50 20.25 10.12 -5.23
C SER A 50 20.90 8.80 -5.58
N GLU A 51 21.97 8.85 -6.37
CA GLU A 51 22.76 7.67 -6.73
C GLU A 51 23.34 6.96 -5.48
N ASN A 52 23.41 5.65 -5.53
CA ASN A 52 23.88 4.78 -4.45
C ASN A 52 23.04 4.82 -3.15
N SER A 53 21.85 5.39 -3.19
CA SER A 53 20.91 5.40 -2.07
C SER A 53 19.86 4.28 -2.19
N TYR A 54 19.14 4.04 -1.09
CA TYR A 54 17.92 3.23 -1.07
C TYR A 54 16.71 4.15 -0.94
N ALA A 55 15.66 3.85 -1.67
CA ALA A 55 14.44 4.63 -1.63
C ALA A 55 13.19 3.73 -1.77
N ILE A 56 12.07 4.25 -1.29
CA ILE A 56 10.74 3.74 -1.59
C ILE A 56 10.05 4.79 -2.46
N ILE A 57 9.63 4.39 -3.64
CA ILE A 57 8.87 5.23 -4.57
C ILE A 57 7.43 4.73 -4.67
N LEU A 58 6.50 5.64 -4.94
CA LEU A 58 5.11 5.34 -5.28
C LEU A 58 4.88 5.76 -6.72
N VAL A 59 4.53 4.82 -7.57
CA VAL A 59 4.53 5.00 -9.01
C VAL A 59 3.41 4.22 -9.70
N GLU A 60 3.05 4.69 -10.90
CA GLU A 60 2.29 3.93 -11.87
C GLU A 60 3.23 3.17 -12.80
N VAL A 61 2.97 1.90 -13.05
CA VAL A 61 3.71 1.12 -14.05
C VAL A 61 3.14 1.43 -15.44
N GLN A 62 3.94 2.08 -16.28
CA GLN A 62 3.55 2.48 -17.63
C GLN A 62 3.79 1.38 -18.65
N LYS A 63 4.92 0.67 -18.55
CA LYS A 63 5.31 -0.43 -19.45
C LYS A 63 6.07 -1.51 -18.69
N ILE A 64 5.88 -2.73 -19.15
CA ILE A 64 6.58 -3.92 -18.67
C ILE A 64 7.27 -4.60 -19.86
N LYS A 65 8.58 -4.75 -19.79
CA LYS A 65 9.36 -5.53 -20.78
C LYS A 65 10.01 -6.71 -20.09
N VAL A 66 9.50 -7.90 -20.37
CA VAL A 66 10.08 -9.15 -19.87
C VAL A 66 11.15 -9.62 -20.85
N ILE A 67 12.29 -10.03 -20.33
CA ILE A 67 13.37 -10.65 -21.12
C ILE A 67 13.81 -11.94 -20.46
N ARG A 68 14.34 -12.85 -21.28
CA ARG A 68 14.96 -14.09 -20.83
C ARG A 68 16.48 -13.91 -20.74
N THR A 69 17.03 -14.20 -19.57
CA THR A 69 18.47 -14.13 -19.33
C THR A 69 19.21 -15.27 -20.03
N LYS A 70 20.53 -15.16 -20.12
CA LYS A 70 21.38 -16.26 -20.67
C LYS A 70 21.26 -17.56 -19.87
N LYS A 71 20.85 -17.48 -18.60
CA LYS A 71 20.58 -18.66 -17.74
C LYS A 71 19.19 -19.24 -17.94
N GLY A 72 18.38 -18.68 -18.85
CA GLY A 72 17.03 -19.15 -19.13
C GLY A 72 15.96 -18.64 -18.15
N GLU A 73 16.30 -17.76 -17.22
CA GLU A 73 15.37 -17.17 -16.27
C GLU A 73 14.75 -15.88 -16.82
N ASN A 74 13.53 -15.57 -16.41
CA ASN A 74 12.90 -14.29 -16.77
C ASN A 74 13.29 -13.20 -15.81
N MET A 75 13.47 -11.99 -16.30
CA MET A 75 13.57 -10.75 -15.57
C MET A 75 12.76 -9.65 -16.28
N ALA A 76 12.48 -8.55 -15.63
CA ALA A 76 11.70 -7.47 -16.23
C ALA A 76 12.34 -6.10 -16.06
N PHE A 77 12.11 -5.26 -17.05
CA PHE A 77 12.31 -3.82 -16.98
C PHE A 77 10.95 -3.14 -16.95
N LEU A 78 10.75 -2.28 -15.97
CA LEU A 78 9.54 -1.47 -15.84
C LEU A 78 9.89 -0.02 -16.19
N GLN A 79 9.03 0.63 -16.94
CA GLN A 79 9.01 2.09 -17.03
C GLN A 79 7.89 2.60 -16.10
N VAL A 80 8.27 3.39 -15.10
CA VAL A 80 7.36 3.89 -14.07
C VAL A 80 7.30 5.41 -14.05
N ASP A 81 6.20 5.95 -13.51
CA ASP A 81 5.90 7.38 -13.49
C ASP A 81 5.32 7.77 -12.11
N ASP A 82 5.86 8.81 -11.48
CA ASP A 82 5.33 9.37 -10.23
C ASP A 82 4.39 10.58 -10.46
N SER A 83 3.86 10.75 -11.67
CA SER A 83 3.09 11.89 -12.18
C SER A 83 3.90 13.16 -12.46
N LYS A 84 5.19 13.17 -12.16
CA LYS A 84 6.11 14.31 -12.42
C LYS A 84 7.32 13.87 -13.24
N LYS A 85 7.85 12.70 -12.96
CA LYS A 85 9.04 12.14 -13.62
C LYS A 85 8.90 10.65 -13.85
N LYS A 86 9.65 10.15 -14.83
CA LYS A 86 9.74 8.73 -15.17
C LYS A 86 11.06 8.16 -14.66
N LEU A 87 11.05 6.87 -14.37
CA LEU A 87 12.20 6.10 -13.94
C LEU A 87 12.16 4.71 -14.57
N ASP A 88 13.33 4.16 -14.89
CA ASP A 88 13.47 2.76 -15.26
C ASP A 88 13.75 1.94 -13.99
N VAL A 89 13.03 0.84 -13.83
CA VAL A 89 13.15 -0.07 -12.71
C VAL A 89 13.46 -1.45 -13.23
N THR A 90 14.47 -2.11 -12.67
CA THR A 90 14.86 -3.47 -13.02
C THR A 90 14.38 -4.43 -11.93
N LEU A 91 13.67 -5.46 -12.34
CA LEU A 91 13.32 -6.63 -11.53
C LEU A 91 14.19 -7.80 -11.97
N PHE A 92 15.18 -8.16 -11.16
CA PHE A 92 15.97 -9.36 -11.42
C PHE A 92 15.15 -10.63 -11.21
N SER A 93 15.64 -11.74 -11.71
CA SER A 93 14.93 -13.01 -11.83
C SER A 93 14.32 -13.50 -10.52
N ASP A 94 14.99 -13.31 -9.39
CA ASP A 94 14.48 -13.77 -8.08
C ASP A 94 13.23 -13.00 -7.67
N LEU A 95 13.22 -11.67 -7.79
CA LEU A 95 12.04 -10.86 -7.51
C LEU A 95 10.96 -11.08 -8.56
N TYR A 96 11.33 -11.14 -9.84
CA TYR A 96 10.38 -11.37 -10.92
C TYR A 96 9.64 -12.71 -10.77
N ARG A 97 10.31 -13.76 -10.31
CA ARG A 97 9.70 -15.07 -10.04
C ARG A 97 8.61 -14.99 -8.97
N GLN A 98 8.78 -14.10 -7.98
CA GLN A 98 7.83 -13.94 -6.89
C GLN A 98 6.60 -13.10 -7.28
N VAL A 99 6.79 -12.04 -8.05
CA VAL A 99 5.76 -11.01 -8.25
C VAL A 99 5.44 -10.72 -9.72
N GLY A 100 6.21 -11.25 -10.67
CA GLY A 100 6.14 -10.83 -12.08
C GLY A 100 4.79 -11.09 -12.76
N GLN A 101 4.03 -12.09 -12.31
CA GLN A 101 2.69 -12.37 -12.84
C GLN A 101 1.60 -11.46 -12.28
N GLU A 102 1.87 -10.80 -11.15
CA GLU A 102 0.92 -9.93 -10.46
C GLU A 102 1.05 -8.46 -10.89
N ILE A 103 2.20 -8.09 -11.47
CA ILE A 103 2.46 -6.72 -11.90
C ILE A 103 1.71 -6.43 -13.20
N LYS A 104 0.97 -5.31 -13.22
CA LYS A 104 0.14 -4.88 -14.36
C LYS A 104 0.49 -3.47 -14.78
N GLU A 105 0.47 -3.22 -16.09
CA GLU A 105 0.51 -1.87 -16.64
C GLU A 105 -0.73 -1.08 -16.23
N GLY A 106 -0.57 0.20 -15.90
CA GLY A 106 -1.63 1.08 -15.41
C GLY A 106 -1.97 0.93 -13.93
N ALA A 107 -1.36 -0.02 -13.21
CA ALA A 107 -1.54 -0.16 -11.77
C ALA A 107 -0.45 0.58 -10.98
N PHE A 108 -0.74 0.83 -9.70
CA PHE A 108 0.12 1.60 -8.79
C PHE A 108 0.86 0.67 -7.85
N TYR A 109 2.14 1.00 -7.60
CA TYR A 109 3.00 0.18 -6.76
C TYR A 109 3.89 1.03 -5.87
N TYR A 110 4.10 0.56 -4.64
CA TYR A 110 5.27 0.91 -3.85
C TYR A 110 6.43 0.03 -4.32
N ILE A 111 7.55 0.65 -4.68
CA ILE A 111 8.76 -0.07 -5.08
C ILE A 111 9.90 0.39 -4.18
N LYS A 112 10.50 -0.53 -3.45
CA LYS A 112 11.71 -0.33 -2.66
C LYS A 112 12.90 -0.87 -3.42
N GLY A 113 13.95 -0.10 -3.50
CA GLY A 113 15.14 -0.56 -4.21
C GLY A 113 16.34 0.36 -4.06
N LYS A 114 17.43 -0.07 -4.66
CA LYS A 114 18.68 0.67 -4.73
C LYS A 114 18.72 1.54 -5.99
N ILE A 115 19.11 2.79 -5.83
CA ILE A 115 19.28 3.71 -6.93
C ILE A 115 20.70 3.60 -7.46
N GLN A 116 20.83 3.45 -8.77
CA GLN A 116 22.10 3.37 -9.48
C GLN A 116 22.08 4.32 -10.67
N SER A 117 23.27 4.73 -11.12
CA SER A 117 23.44 5.44 -12.38
C SER A 117 23.91 4.48 -13.46
N ARG A 118 23.29 4.56 -14.63
CA ARG A 118 23.71 3.87 -15.84
C ARG A 118 23.66 4.84 -17.00
N ASP A 119 24.78 5.02 -17.67
CA ASP A 119 24.90 5.93 -18.82
C ASP A 119 24.43 7.37 -18.49
N GLY A 120 24.71 7.84 -17.26
CA GLY A 120 24.32 9.16 -16.77
C GLY A 120 22.85 9.31 -16.40
N ARG A 121 22.07 8.22 -16.38
CA ARG A 121 20.66 8.20 -15.99
C ARG A 121 20.46 7.37 -14.73
N LEU A 122 19.67 7.89 -13.80
CA LEU A 122 19.28 7.12 -12.62
C LEU A 122 18.30 6.01 -13.01
N GLN A 123 18.50 4.86 -12.40
CA GLN A 123 17.58 3.72 -12.44
C GLN A 123 17.48 3.10 -11.06
N MET A 124 16.40 2.33 -10.82
CA MET A 124 16.23 1.59 -9.59
C MET A 124 16.38 0.09 -9.84
N ILE A 125 17.14 -0.58 -8.98
CA ILE A 125 17.12 -2.04 -8.87
C ILE A 125 16.13 -2.38 -7.78
N ALA A 126 14.98 -2.92 -8.14
CA ALA A 126 13.92 -3.27 -7.20
C ALA A 126 14.35 -4.43 -6.30
N GLN A 127 14.05 -4.30 -5.01
CA GLN A 127 14.21 -5.34 -4.00
C GLN A 127 12.86 -5.85 -3.49
N GLU A 128 11.89 -4.96 -3.47
CA GLU A 128 10.52 -5.26 -3.05
C GLU A 128 9.55 -4.43 -3.89
N ILE A 129 8.43 -5.03 -4.28
CA ILE A 129 7.34 -4.35 -4.96
C ILE A 129 6.03 -4.80 -4.33
N ARG A 130 5.13 -3.83 -4.10
CA ARG A 130 3.83 -4.07 -3.49
C ARG A 130 2.79 -3.19 -4.18
N GLU A 131 1.65 -3.77 -4.53
CA GLU A 131 0.54 -3.02 -5.08
C GLU A 131 0.09 -1.94 -4.08
N ALA A 132 -0.13 -0.73 -4.59
CA ALA A 132 -0.55 0.43 -3.81
C ALA A 132 -2.01 0.75 -4.12
N VAL A 133 -2.84 0.72 -3.08
CA VAL A 133 -4.26 1.05 -3.17
C VAL A 133 -4.60 2.17 -2.17
N ALA A 134 -5.61 2.97 -2.49
CA ALA A 134 -6.08 4.02 -1.59
C ALA A 134 -6.91 3.47 -0.42
N GLU A 135 -7.47 2.29 -0.58
CA GLU A 135 -8.31 1.62 0.40
C GLU A 135 -7.49 1.14 1.62
N ARG A 136 -8.10 1.17 2.79
CA ARG A 136 -7.54 0.68 4.05
C ARG A 136 -8.56 -0.16 4.78
N PHE A 137 -8.10 -1.18 5.49
CA PHE A 137 -8.95 -1.99 6.35
C PHE A 137 -8.71 -1.63 7.82
N TRP A 138 -9.71 -1.04 8.44
CA TRP A 138 -9.67 -0.63 9.83
C TRP A 138 -10.28 -1.67 10.74
N ILE A 139 -9.60 -1.96 11.83
CA ILE A 139 -10.04 -2.88 12.88
C ILE A 139 -9.95 -2.13 14.22
N GLN A 140 -11.05 -2.09 14.94
CA GLN A 140 -11.12 -1.55 16.29
C GLN A 140 -11.20 -2.69 17.28
N VAL A 141 -10.27 -2.74 18.22
CA VAL A 141 -10.18 -3.74 19.29
C VAL A 141 -10.11 -3.07 20.64
N LYS A 142 -10.56 -3.77 21.68
CA LYS A 142 -10.49 -3.27 23.04
C LYS A 142 -9.04 -3.17 23.51
N ASN A 143 -8.29 -4.26 23.41
CA ASN A 143 -6.91 -4.42 23.83
C ASN A 143 -6.21 -5.50 22.99
N HIS A 144 -5.07 -6.03 23.44
CA HIS A 144 -4.25 -7.01 22.73
C HIS A 144 -4.70 -8.48 22.88
N ASP A 145 -5.79 -8.77 23.59
CA ASP A 145 -6.21 -10.16 23.88
C ASP A 145 -6.52 -10.95 22.61
N SER A 146 -7.00 -10.27 21.56
CA SER A 146 -7.38 -10.89 20.29
C SER A 146 -6.26 -10.90 19.24
N ASP A 147 -5.09 -10.34 19.49
CA ASP A 147 -4.04 -10.11 18.48
C ASP A 147 -3.61 -11.39 17.76
N GLN A 148 -3.40 -12.47 18.51
CA GLN A 148 -2.93 -13.73 17.93
C GLN A 148 -3.95 -14.36 16.99
N GLU A 149 -5.22 -14.37 17.39
CA GLU A 149 -6.30 -14.96 16.59
C GLU A 149 -6.63 -14.05 15.39
N MET A 150 -6.67 -12.74 15.60
CA MET A 150 -6.83 -11.77 14.53
C MET A 150 -5.74 -11.91 13.46
N SER A 151 -4.47 -12.06 13.88
CA SER A 151 -3.36 -12.29 12.96
C SER A 151 -3.56 -13.55 12.11
N ARG A 152 -3.98 -14.65 12.71
CA ARG A 152 -4.26 -15.91 11.99
C ARG A 152 -5.37 -15.75 10.95
N ILE A 153 -6.42 -15.00 11.28
CA ILE A 153 -7.51 -14.74 10.35
C ILE A 153 -7.01 -13.86 9.20
N LEU A 154 -6.31 -12.75 9.49
CA LEU A 154 -5.78 -11.85 8.48
C LEU A 154 -4.85 -12.56 7.49
N ASP A 155 -4.03 -13.48 7.95
CA ASP A 155 -3.11 -14.25 7.11
C ASP A 155 -3.79 -15.15 6.07
N GLN A 156 -5.08 -15.46 6.25
CA GLN A 156 -5.87 -16.23 5.30
C GLN A 156 -6.37 -15.40 4.11
N TYR A 157 -6.43 -14.07 4.25
CA TYR A 157 -7.03 -13.16 3.28
C TYR A 157 -6.02 -12.18 2.69
N LYS A 158 -4.86 -12.65 2.30
CA LYS A 158 -3.77 -11.80 1.77
C LYS A 158 -4.19 -11.01 0.53
N GLY A 159 -3.81 -9.72 0.50
CA GLY A 159 -4.10 -8.82 -0.60
C GLY A 159 -3.34 -7.50 -0.49
N PRO A 160 -3.73 -6.45 -1.22
CA PRO A 160 -3.00 -5.18 -1.26
C PRO A 160 -3.40 -4.17 -0.20
N ILE A 161 -4.54 -4.36 0.50
CA ILE A 161 -5.12 -3.36 1.40
C ILE A 161 -4.40 -3.40 2.75
N PRO A 162 -3.76 -2.30 3.18
CA PRO A 162 -3.10 -2.23 4.49
C PRO A 162 -4.12 -2.29 5.64
N VAL A 163 -3.72 -2.94 6.72
CA VAL A 163 -4.54 -3.10 7.93
C VAL A 163 -4.12 -2.06 8.96
N ILE A 164 -5.10 -1.31 9.45
CA ILE A 164 -4.96 -0.32 10.52
C ILE A 164 -5.68 -0.86 11.76
N ILE A 165 -5.01 -0.89 12.90
CA ILE A 165 -5.57 -1.41 14.15
C ILE A 165 -5.63 -0.30 15.19
N ARG A 166 -6.81 -0.11 15.76
CA ARG A 166 -7.07 0.83 16.85
C ARG A 166 -7.29 0.05 18.15
N TYR A 167 -6.43 0.28 19.13
CA TYR A 167 -6.54 -0.25 20.50
C TYR A 167 -7.20 0.79 21.40
N GLU A 168 -8.42 0.52 21.85
CA GLU A 168 -9.21 1.51 22.60
C GLU A 168 -8.69 1.76 24.00
N GLU A 169 -8.29 0.74 24.74
CA GLU A 169 -7.75 0.92 26.10
C GLU A 169 -6.45 1.74 26.12
N GLU A 170 -5.62 1.59 25.10
CA GLU A 170 -4.36 2.33 24.98
C GLU A 170 -4.50 3.66 24.23
N GLN A 171 -5.66 3.94 23.64
CA GLN A 171 -5.88 5.08 22.73
C GLN A 171 -4.83 5.15 21.62
N LYS A 172 -4.42 3.98 21.10
CA LYS A 172 -3.33 3.84 20.14
C LYS A 172 -3.81 3.28 18.83
N THR A 173 -3.35 3.89 17.73
CA THR A 173 -3.58 3.41 16.37
C THR A 173 -2.25 3.02 15.73
N ILE A 174 -2.20 1.85 15.12
CA ILE A 174 -1.03 1.34 14.41
C ILE A 174 -1.38 0.92 12.99
N VAL A 175 -0.46 1.12 12.06
CA VAL A 175 -0.48 0.43 10.77
C VAL A 175 0.20 -0.91 10.96
N SER A 176 -0.49 -2.01 10.69
CA SER A 176 0.12 -3.33 10.80
C SER A 176 1.24 -3.47 9.75
N PRO A 177 2.48 -3.75 10.16
CA PRO A 177 3.60 -3.82 9.22
C PRO A 177 3.57 -5.09 8.35
N HIS A 178 2.80 -6.11 8.77
CA HIS A 178 2.85 -7.44 8.16
C HIS A 178 1.55 -7.88 7.50
N HIS A 179 0.42 -7.23 7.83
CA HIS A 179 -0.89 -7.64 7.34
C HIS A 179 -1.39 -6.70 6.24
N PHE A 180 -1.62 -7.29 5.08
CA PHE A 180 -2.28 -6.67 3.94
C PHE A 180 -3.32 -7.66 3.44
N VAL A 181 -4.54 -7.19 3.27
CA VAL A 181 -5.69 -8.07 3.00
C VAL A 181 -6.37 -7.76 1.67
N ALA A 182 -7.03 -8.77 1.12
CA ALA A 182 -8.01 -8.57 0.07
C ALA A 182 -9.34 -8.14 0.67
N LYS A 183 -10.14 -7.38 -0.06
CA LYS A 183 -11.50 -7.02 0.35
C LYS A 183 -12.36 -8.28 0.39
N SER A 184 -12.97 -8.56 1.55
CA SER A 184 -13.75 -9.77 1.76
C SER A 184 -14.80 -9.59 2.86
N ASP A 185 -16.07 -9.81 2.52
CA ASP A 185 -17.17 -9.79 3.49
C ASP A 185 -17.03 -10.95 4.51
N GLU A 186 -16.44 -12.08 4.08
CA GLU A 186 -16.17 -13.21 4.96
C GLU A 186 -15.12 -12.87 6.02
N LEU A 187 -14.08 -12.12 5.64
CA LEU A 187 -13.07 -11.61 6.57
C LEU A 187 -13.71 -10.70 7.63
N GLU A 188 -14.54 -9.74 7.19
CA GLU A 188 -15.26 -8.86 8.13
C GLU A 188 -16.15 -9.65 9.07
N ALA A 189 -16.92 -10.62 8.55
CA ALA A 189 -17.79 -11.45 9.38
C ALA A 189 -17.02 -12.23 10.45
N LYS A 190 -15.92 -12.88 10.08
CA LYS A 190 -15.05 -13.62 11.02
C LYS A 190 -14.44 -12.73 12.10
N LEU A 191 -13.97 -11.55 11.71
CA LEU A 191 -13.37 -10.62 12.67
C LEU A 191 -14.39 -10.01 13.60
N ASN A 192 -15.59 -9.65 13.10
CA ASN A 192 -16.65 -9.04 13.92
C ASN A 192 -17.18 -9.94 15.05
N GLU A 193 -16.84 -11.25 15.06
CA GLU A 193 -17.11 -12.14 16.18
C GLU A 193 -16.20 -11.87 17.40
N MET A 194 -15.04 -11.22 17.20
CA MET A 194 -14.01 -11.05 18.23
C MET A 194 -13.51 -9.63 18.41
N VAL A 195 -13.76 -8.73 17.45
CA VAL A 195 -13.35 -7.33 17.52
C VAL A 195 -14.56 -6.41 17.69
N MET A 196 -14.32 -5.16 18.09
CA MET A 196 -15.41 -4.20 18.29
C MET A 196 -16.03 -3.75 16.97
N LYS A 197 -15.20 -3.53 15.94
CA LYS A 197 -15.66 -3.04 14.63
C LYS A 197 -14.60 -3.28 13.55
N THR A 198 -15.07 -3.50 12.31
CA THR A 198 -14.24 -3.48 11.10
C THR A 198 -14.85 -2.55 10.05
N ILE A 199 -14.01 -1.96 9.18
CA ILE A 199 -14.47 -1.15 8.07
C ILE A 199 -13.38 -1.01 6.99
N TYR A 200 -13.79 -1.13 5.71
CA TYR A 200 -12.97 -0.73 4.56
C TYR A 200 -13.22 0.75 4.23
N ARG A 201 -12.15 1.53 4.02
CA ARG A 201 -12.22 2.96 3.66
C ARG A 201 -11.16 3.35 2.65
#